data_f365c1a7a28a095c169b25f0de4c1688
#
_entry.id   f365c1a7a28a095c169b25f0de4c1688
#
_cell.length_a   1.000
_cell.length_b   1.000
_cell.length_c   1.000
_cell.angle_alpha   90.00
_cell.angle_beta   90.00
_cell.angle_gamma   90.00
#
_symmetry.space_group_name_H-M   'P 1'
#
loop_
_entity.id
_entity.type
_entity.pdbx_description
1 polymer ?
#
loop_
_entity_poly.entity_id
_entity_poly.type
_entity_poly.pdbx_seq_one_letter_code
_entity_poly.pdbx_strand_id
1 'polypeptide(L)'
;ALERGLVDATGWTQIGLMDLKWNEFLNYRIEPNFFSTDLGVIVNLESWNALSEEARTIVREVAIEHERSSMEKLSARAAEELAALEEAGMTTVTLEGEAAARFSEAARQTSYDRMRAQMEQHPMGLEHYDHLIELFTAE
;
A
#
# COMPACT_ATOMS: atom_id res chain seq x y z
N ALA A 1 -7.94 14.82 12.85
CA ALA A 1 -9.35 14.43 12.67
C ALA A 1 -9.73 13.39 13.74
N LEU A 2 -9.00 12.28 13.89
CA LEU A 2 -9.22 11.23 14.92
C LEU A 2 -9.23 11.83 16.34
N GLU A 3 -8.20 12.58 16.72
CA GLU A 3 -8.07 13.24 18.04
C GLU A 3 -9.28 14.11 18.40
N ARG A 4 -9.93 14.73 17.39
CA ARG A 4 -11.08 15.61 17.58
C ARG A 4 -12.42 14.91 17.41
N GLY A 5 -12.43 13.60 17.19
CA GLY A 5 -13.64 12.84 16.94
C GLY A 5 -14.41 13.26 15.68
N LEU A 6 -13.70 13.81 14.67
CA LEU A 6 -14.32 14.17 13.38
C LEU A 6 -14.46 12.94 12.47
N VAL A 7 -13.69 11.92 12.71
CA VAL A 7 -13.76 10.61 12.05
C VAL A 7 -13.53 9.53 13.09
N ASP A 8 -14.17 8.38 12.92
CA ASP A 8 -14.11 7.25 13.84
C ASP A 8 -13.22 6.12 13.32
N ALA A 9 -12.78 6.22 12.07
CA ALA A 9 -11.93 5.22 11.41
C ALA A 9 -11.00 5.85 10.39
N THR A 10 -9.97 5.10 10.02
CA THR A 10 -9.03 5.47 8.96
C THR A 10 -8.53 4.21 8.25
N GLY A 11 -7.97 4.37 7.05
CA GLY A 11 -7.20 3.36 6.34
C GLY A 11 -5.74 3.78 6.25
N TRP A 12 -4.84 2.87 6.59
CA TRP A 12 -3.40 3.10 6.54
C TRP A 12 -2.64 1.81 6.20
N THR A 13 -1.37 1.94 5.93
CA THR A 13 -0.47 0.79 5.78
C THR A 13 -0.28 0.07 7.12
N GLN A 14 0.14 -1.19 7.10
CA GLN A 14 0.42 -1.96 8.32
C GLN A 14 1.57 -1.37 9.15
N ILE A 15 2.39 -0.51 8.56
CA ILE A 15 3.53 0.13 9.18
C ILE A 15 3.25 1.63 9.31
N GLY A 16 3.58 2.24 10.45
CA GLY A 16 3.55 3.67 10.68
C GLY A 16 2.45 4.19 11.60
N LEU A 17 1.56 3.34 12.11
CA LEU A 17 0.54 3.77 13.08
C LEU A 17 1.14 4.24 14.40
N MET A 18 2.20 3.55 14.87
CA MET A 18 2.93 3.94 16.09
C MET A 18 3.67 5.26 15.87
N ASP A 19 4.33 5.44 14.73
CA ASP A 19 5.07 6.67 14.39
C ASP A 19 4.15 7.88 14.31
N LEU A 20 2.90 7.68 13.84
CA LEU A 20 1.85 8.70 13.75
C LEU A 20 1.06 8.86 15.06
N LYS A 21 1.32 8.04 16.07
CA LYS A 21 0.59 8.00 17.35
C LYS A 21 -0.92 7.78 17.18
N TRP A 22 -1.35 7.10 16.13
CA TRP A 22 -2.76 6.84 15.91
C TRP A 22 -3.31 5.74 16.82
N ASN A 23 -2.44 4.90 17.35
CA ASN A 23 -2.76 3.94 18.40
C ASN A 23 -3.34 4.59 19.67
N GLU A 24 -3.10 5.88 19.91
CA GLU A 24 -3.70 6.63 21.03
C GLU A 24 -5.20 6.87 20.84
N PHE A 25 -5.71 6.79 19.58
CA PHE A 25 -7.09 7.11 19.21
C PHE A 25 -7.84 5.93 18.60
N LEU A 26 -7.14 4.85 18.22
CA LEU A 26 -7.69 3.68 17.58
C LEU A 26 -7.48 2.45 18.45
N ASN A 27 -8.59 1.82 18.84
CA ASN A 27 -8.57 0.64 19.70
C ASN A 27 -8.70 -0.68 18.92
N TYR A 28 -9.10 -0.60 17.65
CA TYR A 28 -9.38 -1.77 16.83
C TYR A 28 -8.74 -1.65 15.45
N ARG A 29 -8.23 -2.77 14.95
CA ARG A 29 -7.89 -2.95 13.55
C ARG A 29 -8.78 -4.03 12.94
N ILE A 30 -9.07 -3.91 11.66
CA ILE A 30 -9.93 -4.85 10.94
C ILE A 30 -9.10 -5.67 9.95
N GLU A 31 -9.32 -6.96 9.94
CA GLU A 31 -8.82 -7.89 8.94
C GLU A 31 -10.00 -8.55 8.18
N PRO A 32 -9.78 -8.94 6.92
CA PRO A 32 -8.53 -8.92 6.15
C PRO A 32 -8.10 -7.51 5.73
N ASN A 33 -6.82 -7.37 5.40
CA ASN A 33 -6.32 -6.16 4.73
C ASN A 33 -7.06 -5.93 3.42
N PHE A 34 -7.29 -4.68 3.06
CA PHE A 34 -8.17 -4.34 1.94
C PHE A 34 -7.45 -3.65 0.78
N PHE A 35 -6.17 -3.33 0.91
CA PHE A 35 -5.35 -2.80 -0.19
C PHE A 35 -3.88 -3.18 -0.02
N SER A 36 -3.18 -3.22 -1.13
CA SER A 36 -1.71 -3.22 -1.19
C SER A 36 -1.23 -1.91 -1.76
N THR A 37 -0.07 -1.47 -1.30
CA THR A 37 0.60 -0.29 -1.85
C THR A 37 2.05 -0.61 -2.14
N ASP A 38 2.53 -0.10 -3.25
CA ASP A 38 3.93 -0.13 -3.63
C ASP A 38 4.55 1.26 -3.46
N LEU A 39 5.86 1.29 -3.28
CA LEU A 39 6.63 2.52 -3.18
C LEU A 39 7.66 2.54 -4.31
N GLY A 40 7.46 3.47 -5.24
CA GLY A 40 8.38 3.67 -6.37
C GLY A 40 9.36 4.82 -6.12
N VAL A 41 10.62 4.62 -6.46
CA VAL A 41 11.61 5.69 -6.54
C VAL A 41 11.62 6.26 -7.95
N ILE A 42 11.21 7.51 -8.10
CA ILE A 42 11.16 8.21 -9.39
C ILE A 42 12.34 9.15 -9.52
N VAL A 43 13.01 9.09 -10.66
CA VAL A 43 14.17 9.94 -10.97
C VAL A 43 13.83 10.84 -12.16
N ASN A 44 14.12 12.14 -12.06
CA ASN A 44 14.01 13.06 -13.18
C ASN A 44 14.90 12.62 -14.34
N LEU A 45 14.35 12.58 -15.56
CA LEU A 45 15.04 12.03 -16.73
C LEU A 45 16.30 12.82 -17.10
N GLU A 46 16.29 14.14 -16.99
CA GLU A 46 17.48 14.97 -17.29
C GLU A 46 18.59 14.69 -16.27
N SER A 47 18.24 14.62 -14.98
CA SER A 47 19.19 14.27 -13.92
C SER A 47 19.75 12.86 -14.12
N TRP A 48 18.91 11.91 -14.51
CA TRP A 48 19.35 10.56 -14.85
C TRP A 48 20.32 10.52 -16.02
N ASN A 49 20.02 11.27 -17.08
CA ASN A 49 20.86 11.32 -18.28
C ASN A 49 22.18 12.08 -18.04
N ALA A 50 22.23 12.97 -17.06
CA ALA A 50 23.44 13.69 -16.66
C ALA A 50 24.43 12.81 -15.85
N LEU A 51 23.97 11.67 -15.31
CA LEU A 51 24.86 10.72 -14.63
C LEU A 51 25.78 10.01 -15.64
N SER A 52 27.00 9.66 -15.19
CA SER A 52 27.87 8.76 -15.94
C SER A 52 27.22 7.38 -16.10
N GLU A 53 27.67 6.62 -17.10
CA GLU A 53 27.17 5.24 -17.29
C GLU A 53 27.47 4.36 -16.08
N GLU A 54 28.65 4.52 -15.49
CA GLU A 54 29.02 3.82 -14.25
C GLU A 54 28.07 4.15 -13.09
N ALA A 55 27.77 5.43 -12.87
CA ALA A 55 26.84 5.84 -11.81
C ALA A 55 25.44 5.29 -12.05
N ARG A 56 24.93 5.30 -13.29
CA ARG A 56 23.62 4.70 -13.62
C ARG A 56 23.60 3.18 -13.37
N THR A 57 24.70 2.50 -13.66
CA THR A 57 24.84 1.07 -13.40
C THR A 57 24.76 0.78 -11.90
N ILE A 58 25.55 1.52 -11.09
CA ILE A 58 25.53 1.38 -9.63
C ILE A 58 24.11 1.61 -9.06
N VAL A 59 23.44 2.68 -9.49
CA VAL A 59 22.09 2.99 -9.01
C VAL A 59 21.11 1.86 -9.35
N ARG A 60 21.18 1.28 -10.56
CA ARG A 60 20.31 0.15 -10.93
C ARG A 60 20.60 -1.11 -10.11
N GLU A 61 21.86 -1.44 -9.91
CA GLU A 61 22.26 -2.61 -9.12
C GLU A 61 21.77 -2.50 -7.67
N VAL A 62 21.99 -1.32 -7.06
CA VAL A 62 21.52 -1.05 -5.70
C VAL A 62 19.99 -1.07 -5.61
N ALA A 63 19.28 -0.53 -6.61
CA ALA A 63 17.82 -0.55 -6.66
C ALA A 63 17.28 -1.98 -6.71
N ILE A 64 17.87 -2.85 -7.55
CA ILE A 64 17.48 -4.27 -7.67
C ILE A 64 17.75 -5.03 -6.35
N GLU A 65 18.90 -4.79 -5.73
CA GLU A 65 19.22 -5.40 -4.44
C GLU A 65 18.27 -4.92 -3.34
N HIS A 66 17.97 -3.62 -3.32
CA HIS A 66 17.01 -3.04 -2.39
C HIS A 66 15.61 -3.64 -2.59
N GLU A 67 15.10 -3.73 -3.81
CA GLU A 67 13.81 -4.34 -4.13
C GLU A 67 13.72 -5.77 -3.58
N ARG A 68 14.74 -6.60 -3.83
CA ARG A 68 14.78 -7.99 -3.33
C ARG A 68 14.80 -8.08 -1.81
N SER A 69 15.55 -7.20 -1.15
CA SER A 69 15.69 -7.22 0.32
C SER A 69 14.55 -6.50 1.05
N SER A 70 13.81 -5.61 0.38
CA SER A 70 12.78 -4.78 1.02
C SER A 70 11.58 -5.60 1.50
N MET A 71 11.18 -6.62 0.76
CA MET A 71 10.05 -7.49 1.10
C MET A 71 10.22 -8.14 2.47
N GLU A 72 11.39 -8.75 2.71
CA GLU A 72 11.70 -9.39 4.00
C GLU A 72 11.75 -8.36 5.13
N LYS A 73 12.43 -7.23 4.92
CA LYS A 73 12.55 -6.16 5.91
C LYS A 73 11.20 -5.54 6.26
N LEU A 74 10.36 -5.27 5.26
CA LEU A 74 9.03 -4.70 5.49
C LEU A 74 8.09 -5.70 6.16
N SER A 75 8.17 -6.99 5.82
CA SER A 75 7.39 -8.03 6.49
C SER A 75 7.78 -8.17 7.96
N ALA A 76 9.07 -8.15 8.27
CA ALA A 76 9.55 -8.17 9.66
C ALA A 76 9.07 -6.92 10.41
N ARG A 77 9.19 -5.73 9.82
CA ARG A 77 8.74 -4.47 10.42
C ARG A 77 7.24 -4.45 10.67
N ALA A 78 6.43 -4.98 9.75
CA ALA A 78 4.98 -5.08 9.93
C ALA A 78 4.61 -6.00 11.10
N ALA A 79 5.33 -7.12 11.26
CA ALA A 79 5.12 -8.03 12.39
C ALA A 79 5.51 -7.38 13.74
N GLU A 80 6.63 -6.67 13.78
CA GLU A 80 7.07 -5.92 14.97
C GLU A 80 6.05 -4.84 15.36
N GLU A 81 5.55 -4.09 14.39
CA GLU A 81 4.57 -3.03 14.65
C GLU A 81 3.24 -3.60 15.10
N LEU A 82 2.79 -4.72 14.52
CA LEU A 82 1.58 -5.40 14.98
C LEU A 82 1.70 -5.81 16.44
N ALA A 83 2.82 -6.45 16.83
CA ALA A 83 3.05 -6.84 18.20
C ALA A 83 3.06 -5.62 19.17
N ALA A 84 3.67 -4.51 18.75
CA ALA A 84 3.68 -3.29 19.54
C ALA A 84 2.29 -2.65 19.68
N LEU A 85 1.47 -2.71 18.64
CA LEU A 85 0.07 -2.23 18.68
C LEU A 85 -0.79 -3.09 19.62
N GLU A 86 -0.62 -4.41 19.60
CA GLU A 86 -1.31 -5.34 20.49
C GLU A 86 -0.87 -5.14 21.96
N GLU A 87 0.40 -4.95 22.20
CA GLU A 87 0.93 -4.60 23.53
C GLU A 87 0.37 -3.26 24.04
N ALA A 88 0.17 -2.30 23.13
CA ALA A 88 -0.49 -1.03 23.42
C ALA A 88 -2.00 -1.12 23.63
N GLY A 89 -2.60 -2.32 23.48
CA GLY A 89 -4.01 -2.59 23.75
C GLY A 89 -4.92 -2.59 22.51
N MET A 90 -4.36 -2.49 21.29
CA MET A 90 -5.15 -2.58 20.07
C MET A 90 -5.65 -4.01 19.86
N THR A 91 -6.94 -4.16 19.53
CA THR A 91 -7.56 -5.45 19.27
C THR A 91 -7.76 -5.67 17.77
N THR A 92 -7.32 -6.81 17.26
CA THR A 92 -7.61 -7.23 15.88
C THR A 92 -9.00 -7.85 15.80
N VAL A 93 -9.84 -7.30 14.94
CA VAL A 93 -11.18 -7.83 14.59
C VAL A 93 -11.07 -8.48 13.22
N THR A 94 -11.13 -9.80 13.18
CA THR A 94 -11.09 -10.55 11.92
C THR A 94 -12.51 -10.78 11.42
N LEU A 95 -12.80 -10.27 10.23
CA LEU A 95 -14.04 -10.57 9.54
C LEU A 95 -13.96 -11.99 8.96
N GLU A 96 -15.03 -12.75 9.05
CA GLU A 96 -15.11 -14.12 8.57
C GLU A 96 -16.28 -14.32 7.60
N GLY A 97 -16.22 -15.40 6.83
CA GLY A 97 -17.31 -15.83 5.95
C GLY A 97 -17.79 -14.75 4.99
N GLU A 98 -19.09 -14.53 4.95
CA GLU A 98 -19.71 -13.57 4.03
C GLU A 98 -19.28 -12.11 4.32
N ALA A 99 -19.03 -11.75 5.58
CA ALA A 99 -18.60 -10.40 5.94
C ALA A 99 -17.20 -10.10 5.37
N ALA A 100 -16.27 -11.04 5.48
CA ALA A 100 -14.93 -10.90 4.88
C ALA A 100 -15.00 -10.82 3.36
N ALA A 101 -15.80 -11.68 2.73
CA ALA A 101 -15.96 -11.68 1.27
C ALA A 101 -16.54 -10.34 0.76
N ARG A 102 -17.59 -9.83 1.40
CA ARG A 102 -18.19 -8.54 1.05
C ARG A 102 -17.21 -7.36 1.23
N PHE A 103 -16.44 -7.37 2.31
CA PHE A 103 -15.46 -6.33 2.59
C PHE A 103 -14.36 -6.30 1.53
N SER A 104 -13.77 -7.46 1.22
CA SER A 104 -12.71 -7.58 0.22
C SER A 104 -13.21 -7.22 -1.18
N GLU A 105 -14.43 -7.68 -1.55
CA GLU A 105 -15.02 -7.36 -2.85
C GLU A 105 -15.34 -5.87 -2.98
N ALA A 106 -15.91 -5.24 -1.97
CA ALA A 106 -16.18 -3.80 -1.97
C ALA A 106 -14.90 -2.98 -2.11
N ALA A 107 -13.82 -3.37 -1.42
CA ALA A 107 -12.53 -2.72 -1.52
C ALA A 107 -11.92 -2.86 -2.93
N ARG A 108 -11.94 -4.08 -3.49
CA ARG A 108 -11.45 -4.38 -4.83
C ARG A 108 -12.21 -3.57 -5.89
N GLN A 109 -13.54 -3.63 -5.88
CA GLN A 109 -14.38 -2.95 -6.85
C GLN A 109 -14.19 -1.43 -6.79
N THR A 110 -14.21 -0.85 -5.60
CA THR A 110 -13.99 0.59 -5.41
C THR A 110 -12.62 1.05 -5.91
N SER A 111 -11.59 0.24 -5.71
CA SER A 111 -10.23 0.54 -6.18
C SER A 111 -10.16 0.52 -7.71
N TYR A 112 -10.78 -0.46 -8.35
CA TYR A 112 -10.83 -0.55 -9.81
C TYR A 112 -11.65 0.57 -10.44
N ASP A 113 -12.82 0.87 -9.90
CA ASP A 113 -13.66 1.96 -10.38
C ASP A 113 -12.94 3.31 -10.29
N ARG A 114 -12.25 3.55 -9.18
CA ARG A 114 -11.45 4.77 -8.98
C ARG A 114 -10.28 4.85 -9.96
N MET A 115 -9.55 3.76 -10.14
CA MET A 115 -8.44 3.70 -11.09
C MET A 115 -8.94 3.95 -12.52
N ARG A 116 -10.04 3.32 -12.93
CA ARG A 116 -10.67 3.53 -14.23
C ARG A 116 -11.04 4.99 -14.45
N ALA A 117 -11.75 5.59 -13.49
CA ALA A 117 -12.16 6.99 -13.57
C ALA A 117 -10.98 7.97 -13.68
N GLN A 118 -9.83 7.65 -13.07
CA GLN A 118 -8.61 8.44 -13.23
C GLN A 118 -7.98 8.23 -14.61
N MET A 119 -7.91 7.01 -15.10
CA MET A 119 -7.33 6.69 -16.40
C MET A 119 -8.15 7.23 -17.57
N GLU A 120 -9.46 7.33 -17.45
CA GLU A 120 -10.34 7.96 -18.45
C GLU A 120 -9.96 9.42 -18.76
N GLN A 121 -9.26 10.09 -17.85
CA GLN A 121 -8.83 11.48 -18.03
C GLN A 121 -7.55 11.62 -18.86
N HIS A 122 -6.91 10.54 -19.23
CA HIS A 122 -5.66 10.52 -19.97
C HIS A 122 -5.81 9.87 -21.36
N PRO A 123 -5.14 10.39 -22.40
CA PRO A 123 -5.07 9.72 -23.68
C PRO A 123 -4.53 8.29 -23.49
N MET A 124 -5.16 7.32 -24.14
CA MET A 124 -4.82 5.88 -24.03
C MET A 124 -4.99 5.27 -22.61
N GLY A 125 -5.52 6.02 -21.65
CA GLY A 125 -5.63 5.54 -20.27
C GLY A 125 -6.50 4.29 -20.14
N LEU A 126 -7.61 4.21 -20.88
CA LEU A 126 -8.47 3.02 -20.86
C LEU A 126 -7.82 1.78 -21.48
N GLU A 127 -7.02 1.94 -22.54
CA GLU A 127 -6.26 0.83 -23.13
C GLU A 127 -5.27 0.25 -22.11
N HIS A 128 -4.58 1.12 -21.37
CA HIS A 128 -3.69 0.71 -20.28
C HIS A 128 -4.46 0.09 -19.11
N TYR A 129 -5.63 0.63 -18.78
CA TYR A 129 -6.48 0.06 -17.72
C TYR A 129 -6.88 -1.37 -18.04
N ASP A 130 -7.42 -1.62 -19.24
CA ASP A 130 -7.87 -2.94 -19.65
C ASP A 130 -6.72 -3.95 -19.64
N HIS A 131 -5.54 -3.55 -20.13
CA HIS A 131 -4.34 -4.38 -20.07
C HIS A 131 -3.88 -4.71 -18.63
N LEU A 132 -3.92 -3.72 -17.73
CA LEU A 132 -3.61 -3.95 -16.30
C LEU A 132 -4.61 -4.92 -15.67
N ILE A 133 -5.90 -4.76 -15.92
CA ILE A 133 -6.92 -5.68 -15.39
C ILE A 133 -6.69 -7.11 -15.89
N GLU A 134 -6.38 -7.29 -17.16
CA GLU A 134 -6.02 -8.61 -17.70
C GLU A 134 -4.85 -9.24 -16.96
N LEU A 135 -3.78 -8.46 -16.68
CA LEU A 135 -2.61 -8.95 -15.94
C LEU A 135 -2.93 -9.31 -14.49
N PHE A 136 -3.77 -8.53 -13.81
CA PHE A 136 -4.14 -8.78 -12.42
C PHE A 136 -5.19 -9.88 -12.24
N THR A 137 -5.92 -10.23 -13.30
CA THR A 137 -6.97 -11.26 -13.26
C THR A 137 -6.55 -12.55 -13.98
N ALA A 138 -5.39 -12.58 -14.63
CA ALA A 138 -4.82 -13.80 -15.18
C ALA A 138 -4.41 -14.75 -14.04
N GLU A 139 -5.11 -15.88 -13.94
CA GLU A 139 -4.77 -16.99 -13.03
C GLU A 139 -3.54 -17.78 -13.55
#